data_f0459ae523ed7307bdc9acc5a3758e7a
#
_entry.id   f0459ae523ed7307bdc9acc5a3758e7a
#
_cell.length_a   1.000
_cell.length_b   1.000
_cell.length_c   1.000
_cell.angle_alpha   90.00
_cell.angle_beta   90.00
_cell.angle_gamma   90.00
#
_symmetry.space_group_name_H-M   'P 1'
#
loop_
_entity.id
_entity.type
_entity.pdbx_description
1 polymer ?
#
loop_
_entity_poly.entity_id
_entity_poly.type
_entity_poly.pdbx_seq_one_letter_code
_entity_poly.pdbx_strand_id
1 'polypeptide(L)'
;MSFLVTPAELNRRAELYNQLGAMIAAGVPLVKALEMTGNSSGARGTRRTILQLIENLQAGHTFTDSMKRVQGWMSEFDMALLSVGEQSGRLDVSFKLLSGYYTTRAKIIRDTISGLMTTLATLHVFLLIFPLNYLVSFVVEGIFNGHTAACAPFIIQKALVFGGLYGTVLFFIFACHGQRGGRWRSIVESFFQLIPLLGKALKFLVLSRLAAALDALTNAGVDVTKGWELAAAASGSQHLKGEISDWSEKIDAGMTPADLVSQTHYFPELFANLYQTGEISGKLDESLSRLHVYYEEEGFRALRLFTRVMNGLIYGTVVAVVAYNIIKFWTNYYATAMGSV
;
A
#
# COMPACT_ATOMS: atom_id res chain seq x y z
N MET A 1 2.30 -8.60 11.31
CA MET A 1 2.35 -8.53 9.83
C MET A 1 3.59 -7.79 9.40
N SER A 2 4.30 -8.26 8.35
CA SER A 2 5.43 -7.52 7.79
C SER A 2 4.92 -6.19 7.19
N PHE A 3 5.69 -5.13 7.36
CA PHE A 3 5.37 -3.79 6.84
C PHE A 3 5.28 -3.77 5.30
N LEU A 4 6.06 -4.61 4.65
CA LEU A 4 6.08 -4.78 3.20
C LEU A 4 5.28 -6.01 2.80
N VAL A 5 3.97 -5.84 2.65
CA VAL A 5 3.13 -6.85 2.00
C VAL A 5 3.24 -6.64 0.49
N THR A 6 3.90 -7.57 -0.19
CA THR A 6 4.08 -7.48 -1.64
C THR A 6 2.78 -7.84 -2.38
N PRO A 7 2.52 -7.27 -3.58
CA PRO A 7 1.39 -7.69 -4.41
C PRO A 7 1.37 -9.20 -4.69
N ALA A 8 2.55 -9.81 -4.81
CA ALA A 8 2.68 -11.26 -5.03
C ALA A 8 2.19 -12.07 -3.83
N GLU A 9 2.47 -11.63 -2.61
CA GLU A 9 1.98 -12.30 -1.39
C GLU A 9 0.47 -12.18 -1.24
N LEU A 10 -0.10 -10.99 -1.53
CA LEU A 10 -1.54 -10.78 -1.50
C LEU A 10 -2.26 -11.63 -2.57
N ASN A 11 -1.70 -11.72 -3.77
CA ASN A 11 -2.23 -12.58 -4.83
C ASN A 11 -2.21 -14.05 -4.43
N ARG A 12 -1.14 -14.52 -3.75
CA ARG A 12 -1.08 -15.89 -3.24
C ARG A 12 -2.16 -16.15 -2.19
N ARG A 13 -2.44 -15.17 -1.31
CA ARG A 13 -3.53 -15.29 -0.33
C ARG A 13 -4.89 -15.30 -1.02
N ALA A 14 -5.10 -14.41 -1.99
CA ALA A 14 -6.32 -14.38 -2.79
C ALA A 14 -6.57 -15.72 -3.48
N GLU A 15 -5.54 -16.27 -4.11
CA GLU A 15 -5.62 -17.57 -4.80
C GLU A 15 -5.90 -18.71 -3.84
N LEU A 16 -5.22 -18.75 -2.68
CA LEU A 16 -5.47 -19.74 -1.64
C LEU A 16 -6.94 -19.72 -1.20
N TYR A 17 -7.48 -18.54 -0.88
CA TYR A 17 -8.87 -18.42 -0.48
C TYR A 17 -9.85 -18.73 -1.60
N ASN A 18 -9.52 -18.38 -2.85
CA ASN A 18 -10.33 -18.73 -4.01
C ASN A 18 -10.43 -20.24 -4.19
N GLN A 19 -9.30 -20.95 -4.11
CA GLN A 19 -9.26 -22.41 -4.25
C GLN A 19 -10.03 -23.10 -3.11
N LEU A 20 -9.80 -22.69 -1.85
CA LEU A 20 -10.53 -23.24 -0.71
C LEU A 20 -12.03 -22.97 -0.83
N GLY A 21 -12.44 -21.74 -1.16
CA GLY A 21 -13.85 -21.38 -1.34
C GLY A 21 -14.52 -22.18 -2.43
N ALA A 22 -13.87 -22.35 -3.59
CA ALA A 22 -14.39 -23.14 -4.71
C ALA A 22 -14.56 -24.63 -4.36
N MET A 23 -13.58 -25.21 -3.66
CA MET A 23 -13.66 -26.62 -3.24
C MET A 23 -14.77 -26.85 -2.20
N ILE A 24 -14.92 -25.97 -1.22
CA ILE A 24 -15.98 -26.08 -0.20
C ILE A 24 -17.35 -25.85 -0.82
N ALA A 25 -17.50 -24.88 -1.73
CA ALA A 25 -18.74 -24.66 -2.48
C ALA A 25 -19.13 -25.89 -3.33
N ALA A 26 -18.14 -26.66 -3.80
CA ALA A 26 -18.34 -27.92 -4.51
C ALA A 26 -18.61 -29.13 -3.56
N GLY A 27 -18.71 -28.90 -2.24
CA GLY A 27 -18.98 -29.94 -1.24
C GLY A 27 -17.75 -30.74 -0.79
N VAL A 28 -16.53 -30.30 -1.12
CA VAL A 28 -15.31 -30.97 -0.64
C VAL A 28 -15.12 -30.67 0.84
N PRO A 29 -14.90 -31.68 1.71
CA PRO A 29 -14.63 -31.45 3.14
C PRO A 29 -13.42 -30.56 3.34
N LEU A 30 -13.45 -29.64 4.34
CA LEU A 30 -12.42 -28.64 4.60
C LEU A 30 -11.01 -29.24 4.74
N VAL A 31 -10.88 -30.35 5.48
CA VAL A 31 -9.57 -31.02 5.65
C VAL A 31 -9.02 -31.48 4.31
N LYS A 32 -9.87 -32.04 3.45
CA LYS A 32 -9.47 -32.50 2.10
C LYS A 32 -9.11 -31.34 1.18
N ALA A 33 -9.86 -30.24 1.25
CA ALA A 33 -9.55 -29.02 0.52
C ALA A 33 -8.18 -28.43 0.94
N LEU A 34 -7.88 -28.43 2.25
CA LEU A 34 -6.57 -28.01 2.77
C LEU A 34 -5.44 -28.93 2.32
N GLU A 35 -5.63 -30.27 2.33
CA GLU A 35 -4.65 -31.22 1.81
C GLU A 35 -4.31 -30.97 0.34
N MET A 36 -5.34 -30.81 -0.49
CA MET A 36 -5.17 -30.56 -1.93
C MET A 36 -4.42 -29.23 -2.18
N THR A 37 -4.78 -28.18 -1.44
CA THR A 37 -4.14 -26.88 -1.55
C THR A 37 -2.70 -26.90 -1.02
N GLY A 38 -2.44 -27.60 0.09
CA GLY A 38 -1.10 -27.74 0.68
C GLY A 38 -0.11 -28.48 -0.21
N ASN A 39 -0.60 -29.33 -1.12
CA ASN A 39 0.22 -30.09 -2.07
C ASN A 39 0.48 -29.33 -3.38
N SER A 40 -0.19 -28.18 -3.60
CA SER A 40 0.02 -27.38 -4.79
C SER A 40 1.43 -26.73 -4.78
N SER A 41 2.02 -26.54 -5.97
CA SER A 41 3.38 -25.98 -6.12
C SER A 41 3.55 -24.55 -5.61
N GLY A 42 2.44 -23.82 -5.46
CA GLY A 42 2.41 -22.46 -4.91
C GLY A 42 2.50 -22.38 -3.38
N ALA A 43 2.30 -23.49 -2.69
CA ALA A 43 2.13 -23.51 -1.23
C ALA A 43 3.43 -23.64 -0.42
N ARG A 44 4.62 -23.62 -1.04
CA ARG A 44 5.88 -23.89 -0.33
C ARG A 44 6.10 -23.11 0.96
N GLY A 45 5.74 -21.82 0.99
CA GLY A 45 5.85 -20.97 2.20
C GLY A 45 4.73 -21.19 3.22
N THR A 46 3.57 -21.70 2.77
CA THR A 46 2.36 -21.86 3.57
C THR A 46 2.10 -23.33 3.96
N ARG A 47 2.85 -24.27 3.34
CA ARG A 47 2.64 -25.70 3.51
C ARG A 47 2.74 -26.15 4.97
N ARG A 48 3.74 -25.67 5.71
CA ARG A 48 3.93 -26.00 7.12
C ARG A 48 2.71 -25.56 7.96
N THR A 49 2.22 -24.37 7.68
CA THR A 49 1.03 -23.80 8.32
C THR A 49 -0.23 -24.61 8.01
N ILE A 50 -0.42 -25.01 6.74
CA ILE A 50 -1.57 -25.84 6.33
C ILE A 50 -1.51 -27.22 7.01
N LEU A 51 -0.34 -27.84 7.11
CA LEU A 51 -0.17 -29.12 7.81
C LEU A 51 -0.53 -29.00 9.30
N GLN A 52 -0.11 -27.92 9.96
CA GLN A 52 -0.48 -27.66 11.35
C GLN A 52 -1.99 -27.43 11.53
N LEU A 53 -2.65 -26.76 10.56
CA LEU A 53 -4.10 -26.59 10.56
C LEU A 53 -4.81 -27.95 10.42
N ILE A 54 -4.36 -28.80 9.53
CA ILE A 54 -4.91 -30.14 9.31
C ILE A 54 -4.80 -30.98 10.60
N GLU A 55 -3.62 -30.97 11.24
CA GLU A 55 -3.38 -31.68 12.50
C GLU A 55 -4.33 -31.22 13.60
N ASN A 56 -4.50 -29.90 13.77
CA ASN A 56 -5.44 -29.36 14.76
C ASN A 56 -6.91 -29.72 14.45
N LEU A 57 -7.32 -29.67 13.18
CA LEU A 57 -8.67 -30.07 12.77
C LEU A 57 -8.93 -31.56 13.00
N GLN A 58 -7.95 -32.42 12.73
CA GLN A 58 -8.03 -33.86 12.98
C GLN A 58 -8.05 -34.18 14.48
N ALA A 59 -7.46 -33.31 15.33
CA ALA A 59 -7.57 -33.36 16.78
C ALA A 59 -8.93 -32.89 17.33
N GLY A 60 -9.87 -32.48 16.45
CA GLY A 60 -11.24 -32.09 16.82
C GLY A 60 -11.40 -30.59 17.17
N HIS A 61 -10.39 -29.75 16.90
CA HIS A 61 -10.54 -28.31 17.07
C HIS A 61 -11.33 -27.70 15.92
N THR A 62 -12.02 -26.58 16.18
CA THR A 62 -12.68 -25.79 15.14
C THR A 62 -11.65 -25.17 14.18
N PHE A 63 -12.07 -24.77 13.00
CA PHE A 63 -11.16 -24.13 12.03
C PHE A 63 -10.61 -22.81 12.60
N THR A 64 -11.48 -22.01 13.19
CA THR A 64 -11.08 -20.73 13.82
C THR A 64 -10.09 -20.94 14.98
N ASP A 65 -10.30 -21.93 15.84
CA ASP A 65 -9.37 -22.22 16.94
C ASP A 65 -8.03 -22.78 16.42
N SER A 66 -8.08 -23.60 15.38
CA SER A 66 -6.89 -24.10 14.70
C SER A 66 -6.05 -22.97 14.12
N MET A 67 -6.70 -21.96 13.50
CA MET A 67 -6.02 -20.77 12.99
C MET A 67 -5.38 -19.91 14.08
N LYS A 68 -6.04 -19.71 15.22
CA LYS A 68 -5.48 -18.96 16.36
C LYS A 68 -4.22 -19.62 16.91
N ARG A 69 -4.13 -20.94 16.88
CA ARG A 69 -2.96 -21.72 17.34
C ARG A 69 -1.76 -21.59 16.42
N VAL A 70 -2.00 -21.37 15.14
CA VAL A 70 -0.95 -21.14 14.13
C VAL A 70 -0.59 -19.67 14.11
N GLN A 71 0.38 -19.27 14.96
CA GLN A 71 0.75 -17.87 15.15
C GLN A 71 1.24 -17.17 13.86
N GLY A 72 0.74 -15.96 13.65
CA GLY A 72 1.32 -15.00 12.68
C GLY A 72 0.93 -15.21 11.21
N TRP A 73 0.11 -16.20 10.89
CA TRP A 73 -0.27 -16.46 9.51
C TRP A 73 -1.48 -15.65 9.05
N MET A 74 -2.49 -15.48 9.89
CA MET A 74 -3.72 -14.76 9.56
C MET A 74 -3.82 -13.41 10.27
N SER A 75 -4.52 -12.48 9.64
CA SER A 75 -4.88 -11.21 10.25
C SER A 75 -6.12 -11.36 11.15
N GLU A 76 -6.33 -10.43 12.06
CA GLU A 76 -7.56 -10.36 12.86
C GLU A 76 -8.80 -10.25 11.96
N PHE A 77 -8.65 -9.54 10.83
CA PHE A 77 -9.68 -9.42 9.79
C PHE A 77 -10.04 -10.78 9.17
N ASP A 78 -9.04 -11.58 8.75
CA ASP A 78 -9.26 -12.92 8.20
C ASP A 78 -9.96 -13.82 9.22
N MET A 79 -9.46 -13.83 10.46
CA MET A 79 -10.02 -14.63 11.54
C MET A 79 -11.48 -14.26 11.84
N ALA A 80 -11.82 -12.98 11.83
CA ALA A 80 -13.19 -12.54 12.07
C ALA A 80 -14.15 -13.04 10.97
N LEU A 81 -13.80 -12.85 9.71
CA LEU A 81 -14.62 -13.31 8.58
C LEU A 81 -14.78 -14.84 8.57
N LEU A 82 -13.71 -15.57 8.83
CA LEU A 82 -13.75 -17.04 8.83
C LEU A 82 -14.48 -17.59 10.06
N SER A 83 -14.39 -16.92 11.22
CA SER A 83 -15.16 -17.30 12.41
C SER A 83 -16.67 -17.20 12.17
N VAL A 84 -17.12 -16.11 11.57
CA VAL A 84 -18.55 -15.95 11.22
C VAL A 84 -18.97 -16.98 10.16
N GLY A 85 -18.13 -17.21 9.16
CA GLY A 85 -18.39 -18.24 8.14
C GLY A 85 -18.47 -19.66 8.72
N GLU A 86 -17.62 -19.99 9.69
CA GLU A 86 -17.66 -21.29 10.37
C GLU A 86 -18.93 -21.45 11.23
N GLN A 87 -19.27 -20.44 12.02
CA GLN A 87 -20.47 -20.44 12.87
C GLN A 87 -21.77 -20.51 12.09
N SER A 88 -21.82 -19.85 10.92
CA SER A 88 -22.99 -19.85 10.01
C SER A 88 -23.01 -21.03 9.05
N GLY A 89 -21.98 -21.86 9.00
CA GLY A 89 -21.84 -22.94 8.02
C GLY A 89 -21.57 -22.46 6.59
N ARG A 90 -21.13 -21.20 6.41
CA ARG A 90 -20.93 -20.55 5.09
C ARG A 90 -19.45 -20.16 4.88
N LEU A 91 -18.56 -21.08 5.16
CA LEU A 91 -17.10 -20.87 4.95
C LEU A 91 -16.77 -20.57 3.49
N ASP A 92 -17.50 -21.14 2.54
CA ASP A 92 -17.37 -20.87 1.10
C ASP A 92 -17.53 -19.37 0.78
N VAL A 93 -18.56 -18.73 1.36
CA VAL A 93 -18.81 -17.29 1.20
C VAL A 93 -17.70 -16.47 1.83
N SER A 94 -17.26 -16.80 3.05
CA SER A 94 -16.19 -16.09 3.73
C SER A 94 -14.86 -16.20 2.98
N PHE A 95 -14.51 -17.36 2.44
CA PHE A 95 -13.34 -17.50 1.59
C PHE A 95 -13.44 -16.69 0.30
N LYS A 96 -14.62 -16.64 -0.33
CA LYS A 96 -14.86 -15.82 -1.53
C LYS A 96 -14.69 -14.32 -1.24
N LEU A 97 -15.22 -13.84 -0.13
CA LEU A 97 -15.06 -12.44 0.33
C LEU A 97 -13.58 -12.10 0.57
N LEU A 98 -12.84 -12.98 1.27
CA LEU A 98 -11.41 -12.81 1.50
C LEU A 98 -10.61 -12.80 0.20
N SER A 99 -10.92 -13.71 -0.73
CA SER A 99 -10.27 -13.73 -2.05
C SER A 99 -10.49 -12.42 -2.80
N GLY A 100 -11.72 -11.93 -2.86
CA GLY A 100 -12.05 -10.64 -3.48
C GLY A 100 -11.31 -9.48 -2.85
N TYR A 101 -11.31 -9.39 -1.51
CA TYR A 101 -10.60 -8.36 -0.76
C TYR A 101 -9.10 -8.35 -1.07
N TYR A 102 -8.44 -9.51 -1.02
CA TYR A 102 -7.00 -9.61 -1.27
C TYR A 102 -6.64 -9.36 -2.73
N THR A 103 -7.48 -9.76 -3.69
CA THR A 103 -7.31 -9.46 -5.11
C THR A 103 -7.33 -7.95 -5.36
N THR A 104 -8.34 -7.26 -4.81
CA THR A 104 -8.46 -5.80 -4.90
C THR A 104 -7.28 -5.10 -4.26
N ARG A 105 -6.89 -5.53 -3.06
CA ARG A 105 -5.73 -4.95 -2.36
C ARG A 105 -4.43 -5.15 -3.13
N ALA A 106 -4.21 -6.32 -3.73
CA ALA A 106 -3.04 -6.60 -4.57
C ALA A 106 -3.00 -5.69 -5.80
N LYS A 107 -4.16 -5.49 -6.45
CA LYS A 107 -4.32 -4.58 -7.59
C LYS A 107 -3.95 -3.14 -7.20
N ILE A 108 -4.53 -2.62 -6.11
CA ILE A 108 -4.26 -1.26 -5.62
C ILE A 108 -2.76 -1.04 -5.39
N ILE A 109 -2.08 -1.96 -4.70
CA ILE A 109 -0.64 -1.84 -4.43
C ILE A 109 0.17 -1.93 -5.71
N ARG A 110 -0.13 -2.87 -6.60
CA ARG A 110 0.56 -3.03 -7.89
C ARG A 110 0.44 -1.77 -8.75
N ASP A 111 -0.78 -1.25 -8.89
CA ASP A 111 -1.05 -0.07 -9.72
C ASP A 111 -0.42 1.19 -9.12
N THR A 112 -0.37 1.30 -7.79
CA THR A 112 0.35 2.36 -7.08
C THR A 112 1.86 2.29 -7.36
N ILE A 113 2.48 1.11 -7.23
CA ILE A 113 3.91 0.92 -7.52
C ILE A 113 4.20 1.22 -8.99
N SER A 114 3.38 0.70 -9.92
CA SER A 114 3.53 0.94 -11.35
C SER A 114 3.42 2.44 -11.70
N GLY A 115 2.47 3.16 -11.09
CA GLY A 115 2.31 4.60 -11.28
C GLY A 115 3.51 5.42 -10.79
N LEU A 116 4.18 4.99 -9.72
CA LEU A 116 5.36 5.67 -9.19
C LEU A 116 6.67 5.29 -9.91
N MET A 117 6.72 4.13 -10.58
CA MET A 117 7.95 3.61 -11.19
C MET A 117 8.54 4.57 -12.22
N THR A 118 7.70 5.17 -13.05
CA THR A 118 8.14 6.14 -14.07
C THR A 118 8.80 7.37 -13.43
N THR A 119 8.19 7.91 -12.37
CA THR A 119 8.74 9.05 -11.63
C THR A 119 10.06 8.70 -10.97
N LEU A 120 10.17 7.51 -10.38
CA LEU A 120 11.42 7.03 -9.77
C LEU A 120 12.52 6.87 -10.82
N ALA A 121 12.22 6.27 -11.99
CA ALA A 121 13.16 6.13 -13.08
C ALA A 121 13.65 7.51 -13.58
N THR A 122 12.74 8.46 -13.80
CA THR A 122 13.06 9.83 -14.21
C THR A 122 13.95 10.52 -13.16
N LEU A 123 13.65 10.37 -11.87
CA LEU A 123 14.48 10.91 -10.79
C LEU A 123 15.89 10.31 -10.79
N HIS A 124 16.04 9.00 -11.01
CA HIS A 124 17.35 8.35 -11.06
C HIS A 124 18.18 8.86 -12.26
N VAL A 125 17.57 8.98 -13.45
CA VAL A 125 18.22 9.55 -14.62
C VAL A 125 18.65 10.99 -14.36
N PHE A 126 17.79 11.81 -13.76
CA PHE A 126 18.13 13.16 -13.36
C PHE A 126 19.32 13.22 -12.40
N LEU A 127 19.29 12.44 -11.30
CA LEU A 127 20.39 12.38 -10.34
C LEU A 127 21.70 11.86 -10.94
N LEU A 128 21.63 11.00 -11.97
CA LEU A 128 22.81 10.52 -12.68
C LEU A 128 23.45 11.61 -13.52
N ILE A 129 22.65 12.40 -14.23
CA ILE A 129 23.13 13.46 -15.13
C ILE A 129 23.57 14.70 -14.35
N PHE A 130 22.85 15.08 -13.29
CA PHE A 130 23.07 16.32 -12.56
C PHE A 130 24.06 16.14 -11.37
N PRO A 131 24.98 17.08 -11.08
CA PRO A 131 25.27 18.29 -11.87
C PRO A 131 26.11 17.98 -13.13
N LEU A 132 25.74 18.66 -14.21
CA LEU A 132 26.24 18.41 -15.55
C LEU A 132 27.76 18.62 -15.71
N ASN A 133 28.35 19.54 -14.93
CA ASN A 133 29.78 19.83 -14.96
C ASN A 133 30.64 18.60 -14.62
N TYR A 134 30.27 17.82 -13.62
CA TYR A 134 31.00 16.59 -13.29
C TYR A 134 30.84 15.51 -14.35
N LEU A 135 29.64 15.42 -14.98
CA LEU A 135 29.42 14.48 -16.08
C LEU A 135 30.27 14.86 -17.30
N VAL A 136 30.31 16.15 -17.66
CA VAL A 136 31.14 16.66 -18.77
C VAL A 136 32.61 16.39 -18.52
N SER A 137 33.10 16.70 -17.32
CA SER A 137 34.49 16.39 -16.94
C SER A 137 34.80 14.90 -16.98
N PHE A 138 33.89 14.06 -16.49
CA PHE A 138 34.02 12.60 -16.56
C PHE A 138 34.13 12.08 -18.00
N VAL A 139 33.28 12.58 -18.91
CA VAL A 139 33.26 12.14 -20.29
C VAL A 139 34.46 12.69 -21.08
N VAL A 140 34.69 14.01 -21.01
CA VAL A 140 35.72 14.66 -21.82
C VAL A 140 37.12 14.37 -21.31
N GLU A 141 37.38 14.63 -20.02
CA GLU A 141 38.71 14.46 -19.44
C GLU A 141 39.00 12.98 -19.09
N GLY A 142 38.00 12.27 -18.58
CA GLY A 142 38.18 10.90 -18.14
C GLY A 142 38.20 9.89 -19.30
N ILE A 143 37.18 9.93 -20.16
CA ILE A 143 37.02 8.93 -21.23
C ILE A 143 37.79 9.32 -22.48
N PHE A 144 37.61 10.55 -23.02
CA PHE A 144 38.25 10.96 -24.29
C PHE A 144 39.72 11.29 -24.13
N ASN A 145 40.14 11.98 -23.06
CA ASN A 145 41.52 12.34 -22.81
C ASN A 145 42.33 11.33 -22.00
N GLY A 146 41.66 10.29 -21.48
CA GLY A 146 42.33 9.23 -20.72
C GLY A 146 42.80 9.63 -19.31
N HIS A 147 42.39 10.77 -18.79
CA HIS A 147 42.75 11.28 -17.46
C HIS A 147 41.89 10.63 -16.39
N THR A 148 42.22 9.43 -15.95
CA THR A 148 41.43 8.66 -14.96
C THR A 148 41.17 9.39 -13.63
N ALA A 149 42.06 10.30 -13.23
CA ALA A 149 41.90 11.13 -12.03
C ALA A 149 40.66 12.04 -12.11
N ALA A 150 40.25 12.47 -13.33
CA ALA A 150 39.05 13.29 -13.53
C ALA A 150 37.74 12.49 -13.34
N CYS A 151 37.80 11.14 -13.34
CA CYS A 151 36.64 10.30 -13.07
C CYS A 151 36.26 10.26 -11.59
N ALA A 152 37.23 10.41 -10.69
CA ALA A 152 37.03 10.28 -9.24
C ALA A 152 35.97 11.23 -8.65
N PRO A 153 35.96 12.55 -8.96
CA PRO A 153 34.95 13.46 -8.42
C PRO A 153 33.53 13.08 -8.79
N PHE A 154 33.33 12.65 -10.05
CA PHE A 154 32.01 12.18 -10.51
C PHE A 154 31.56 10.93 -9.73
N ILE A 155 32.43 9.92 -9.63
CA ILE A 155 32.11 8.66 -8.95
C ILE A 155 31.83 8.90 -7.48
N ILE A 156 32.68 9.68 -6.78
CA ILE A 156 32.51 9.99 -5.35
C ILE A 156 31.18 10.74 -5.13
N GLN A 157 30.91 11.75 -5.92
CA GLN A 157 29.66 12.51 -5.82
C GLN A 157 28.43 11.61 -6.03
N LYS A 158 28.44 10.73 -7.05
CA LYS A 158 27.34 9.80 -7.29
C LYS A 158 27.20 8.77 -6.18
N ALA A 159 28.29 8.25 -5.66
CA ALA A 159 28.29 7.35 -4.51
C ALA A 159 27.68 8.01 -3.26
N LEU A 160 27.99 9.28 -2.99
CA LEU A 160 27.41 10.04 -1.88
C LEU A 160 25.92 10.30 -2.07
N VAL A 161 25.49 10.74 -3.26
CA VAL A 161 24.08 11.03 -3.54
C VAL A 161 23.23 9.76 -3.49
N PHE A 162 23.62 8.72 -4.20
CA PHE A 162 22.87 7.45 -4.21
C PHE A 162 23.00 6.70 -2.88
N GLY A 163 24.19 6.73 -2.24
CA GLY A 163 24.41 6.17 -0.92
C GLY A 163 23.55 6.84 0.14
N GLY A 164 23.44 8.16 0.12
CA GLY A 164 22.56 8.93 1.01
C GLY A 164 21.08 8.61 0.74
N LEU A 165 20.66 8.60 -0.54
CA LEU A 165 19.29 8.29 -0.92
C LEU A 165 18.86 6.87 -0.48
N TYR A 166 19.64 5.87 -0.87
CA TYR A 166 19.33 4.49 -0.50
C TYR A 166 19.54 4.20 0.99
N GLY A 167 20.54 4.83 1.61
CA GLY A 167 20.76 4.77 3.05
C GLY A 167 19.58 5.29 3.84
N THR A 168 19.00 6.42 3.41
CA THR A 168 17.78 6.99 4.01
C THR A 168 16.59 6.05 3.84
N VAL A 169 16.39 5.50 2.64
CA VAL A 169 15.31 4.54 2.36
C VAL A 169 15.44 3.29 3.23
N LEU A 170 16.65 2.71 3.30
CA LEU A 170 16.93 1.53 4.13
C LEU A 170 16.73 1.83 5.62
N PHE A 171 17.15 3.01 6.09
CA PHE A 171 16.93 3.45 7.46
C PHE A 171 15.42 3.50 7.79
N PHE A 172 14.60 4.10 6.92
CA PHE A 172 13.15 4.14 7.12
C PHE A 172 12.51 2.76 7.07
N ILE A 173 12.93 1.89 6.15
CA ILE A 173 12.45 0.50 6.09
C ILE A 173 12.78 -0.22 7.41
N PHE A 174 14.00 -0.09 7.89
CA PHE A 174 14.44 -0.71 9.14
C PHE A 174 13.71 -0.12 10.36
N ALA A 175 13.56 1.20 10.43
CA ALA A 175 12.85 1.89 11.51
C ALA A 175 11.36 1.50 11.57
N CYS A 176 10.73 1.27 10.42
CA CYS A 176 9.33 0.82 10.33
C CYS A 176 9.16 -0.69 10.56
N HIS A 177 10.25 -1.45 10.66
CA HIS A 177 10.20 -2.89 10.89
C HIS A 177 10.07 -3.22 12.39
N GLY A 178 9.24 -4.23 12.72
CA GLY A 178 9.09 -4.72 14.09
C GLY A 178 8.00 -4.04 14.94
N GLN A 179 7.91 -4.41 16.22
CA GLN A 179 6.88 -3.93 17.16
C GLN A 179 7.01 -2.45 17.53
N ARG A 180 8.21 -1.86 17.43
CA ARG A 180 8.45 -0.43 17.68
C ARG A 180 8.04 0.46 16.50
N GLY A 181 7.69 -0.14 15.36
CA GLY A 181 7.39 0.57 14.11
C GLY A 181 6.08 1.38 14.09
N GLY A 182 5.18 1.25 15.07
CA GLY A 182 3.90 1.98 15.08
C GLY A 182 4.07 3.50 15.07
N ARG A 183 4.94 4.04 15.93
CA ARG A 183 5.25 5.48 15.99
C ARG A 183 5.96 5.97 14.72
N TRP A 184 6.92 5.21 14.21
CA TRP A 184 7.63 5.54 12.96
C TRP A 184 6.71 5.50 11.75
N ARG A 185 5.77 4.55 11.70
CA ARG A 185 4.74 4.49 10.65
C ARG A 185 3.85 5.72 10.65
N SER A 186 3.42 6.18 11.82
CA SER A 186 2.66 7.42 11.96
C SER A 186 3.44 8.63 11.46
N ILE A 187 4.73 8.74 11.81
CA ILE A 187 5.61 9.84 11.33
C ILE A 187 5.77 9.79 9.81
N VAL A 188 6.01 8.60 9.24
CA VAL A 188 6.14 8.43 7.78
C VAL A 188 4.82 8.74 7.07
N GLU A 189 3.69 8.28 7.61
CA GLU A 189 2.35 8.59 7.10
C GLU A 189 2.10 10.11 7.13
N SER A 190 2.42 10.78 8.25
CA SER A 190 2.31 12.24 8.38
C SER A 190 3.22 12.99 7.40
N PHE A 191 4.45 12.50 7.18
CA PHE A 191 5.37 13.11 6.23
C PHE A 191 4.83 13.03 4.78
N PHE A 192 4.30 11.88 4.37
CA PHE A 192 3.69 11.75 3.04
C PHE A 192 2.39 12.55 2.91
N GLN A 193 1.64 12.73 3.99
CA GLN A 193 0.46 13.61 4.01
C GLN A 193 0.82 15.09 3.84
N LEU A 194 2.04 15.50 4.19
CA LEU A 194 2.52 16.87 3.99
C LEU A 194 2.67 17.22 2.50
N ILE A 195 2.83 16.21 1.62
CA ILE A 195 2.87 16.41 0.17
C ILE A 195 1.42 16.43 -0.35
N PRO A 196 0.85 17.59 -0.74
CA PRO A 196 -0.61 17.76 -0.90
C PRO A 196 -1.27 16.74 -1.84
N LEU A 197 -0.66 16.51 -3.01
CA LEU A 197 -1.20 15.60 -4.03
C LEU A 197 -1.03 14.13 -3.64
N LEU A 198 0.14 13.76 -3.08
CA LEU A 198 0.44 12.40 -2.68
C LEU A 198 -0.35 12.01 -1.43
N GLY A 199 -0.44 12.90 -0.43
CA GLY A 199 -1.23 12.69 0.77
C GLY A 199 -2.70 12.47 0.45
N LYS A 200 -3.27 13.28 -0.47
CA LYS A 200 -4.65 13.10 -0.94
C LYS A 200 -4.86 11.76 -1.63
N ALA A 201 -3.93 11.34 -2.51
CA ALA A 201 -3.99 10.05 -3.18
C ALA A 201 -3.96 8.89 -2.18
N LEU A 202 -3.03 8.91 -1.22
CA LEU A 202 -2.90 7.88 -0.19
C LEU A 202 -4.13 7.82 0.72
N LYS A 203 -4.70 8.98 1.13
CA LYS A 203 -5.93 9.05 1.90
C LYS A 203 -7.09 8.39 1.17
N PHE A 204 -7.28 8.69 -0.12
CA PHE A 204 -8.34 8.08 -0.92
C PHE A 204 -8.17 6.57 -1.06
N LEU A 205 -6.96 6.08 -1.26
CA LEU A 205 -6.68 4.64 -1.29
C LEU A 205 -6.90 3.96 0.07
N VAL A 206 -6.70 4.66 1.19
CA VAL A 206 -7.07 4.18 2.53
C VAL A 206 -8.58 4.06 2.65
N LEU A 207 -9.34 5.09 2.24
CA LEU A 207 -10.81 5.08 2.27
C LEU A 207 -11.40 4.00 1.37
N SER A 208 -10.82 3.77 0.20
CA SER A 208 -11.20 2.66 -0.68
C SER A 208 -11.04 1.31 0.02
N ARG A 209 -9.88 1.06 0.64
CA ARG A 209 -9.63 -0.18 1.39
C ARG A 209 -10.53 -0.34 2.61
N LEU A 210 -10.81 0.76 3.30
CA LEU A 210 -11.76 0.77 4.41
C LEU A 210 -13.15 0.35 3.95
N ALA A 211 -13.65 0.98 2.88
CA ALA A 211 -14.97 0.67 2.34
C ALA A 211 -15.08 -0.78 1.86
N ALA A 212 -14.05 -1.30 1.18
CA ALA A 212 -14.01 -2.71 0.77
C ALA A 212 -14.00 -3.68 1.96
N ALA A 213 -13.30 -3.32 3.04
CA ALA A 213 -13.26 -4.15 4.24
C ALA A 213 -14.59 -4.10 5.01
N LEU A 214 -15.21 -2.92 5.13
CA LEU A 214 -16.54 -2.76 5.73
C LEU A 214 -17.60 -3.54 4.94
N ASP A 215 -17.59 -3.43 3.61
CA ASP A 215 -18.49 -4.18 2.72
C ASP A 215 -18.37 -5.69 2.97
N ALA A 216 -17.15 -6.23 2.99
CA ALA A 216 -16.92 -7.64 3.26
C ALA A 216 -17.40 -8.09 4.65
N LEU A 217 -17.16 -7.27 5.69
CA LEU A 217 -17.56 -7.56 7.08
C LEU A 217 -19.09 -7.46 7.26
N THR A 218 -19.72 -6.45 6.66
CA THR A 218 -21.18 -6.27 6.70
C THR A 218 -21.89 -7.42 5.99
N ASN A 219 -21.41 -7.81 4.79
CA ASN A 219 -21.95 -8.96 4.05
C ASN A 219 -21.75 -10.29 4.78
N ALA A 220 -20.72 -10.39 5.61
CA ALA A 220 -20.51 -11.57 6.46
C ALA A 220 -21.37 -11.56 7.72
N GLY A 221 -22.05 -10.45 8.07
CA GLY A 221 -22.84 -10.30 9.29
C GLY A 221 -22.01 -10.06 10.56
N VAL A 222 -20.83 -9.49 10.41
CA VAL A 222 -20.00 -9.08 11.55
C VAL A 222 -20.66 -7.89 12.25
N ASP A 223 -20.67 -7.89 13.58
CA ASP A 223 -21.17 -6.76 14.36
C ASP A 223 -20.53 -5.44 13.94
N VAL A 224 -21.34 -4.37 13.89
CA VAL A 224 -20.95 -3.07 13.35
C VAL A 224 -19.75 -2.46 14.07
N THR A 225 -19.75 -2.51 15.40
CA THR A 225 -18.67 -1.97 16.23
C THR A 225 -17.35 -2.66 15.93
N LYS A 226 -17.38 -4.00 15.95
CA LYS A 226 -16.22 -4.83 15.61
C LYS A 226 -15.82 -4.70 14.14
N GLY A 227 -16.81 -4.53 13.27
CA GLY A 227 -16.61 -4.30 11.84
C GLY A 227 -15.76 -3.07 11.55
N TRP A 228 -16.04 -1.95 12.18
CA TRP A 228 -15.26 -0.71 12.03
C TRP A 228 -13.83 -0.85 12.55
N GLU A 229 -13.62 -1.45 13.71
CA GLU A 229 -12.29 -1.70 14.28
C GLU A 229 -11.43 -2.55 13.32
N LEU A 230 -11.99 -3.66 12.83
CA LEU A 230 -11.31 -4.59 11.92
C LEU A 230 -11.04 -3.96 10.55
N ALA A 231 -12.00 -3.21 10.00
CA ALA A 231 -11.85 -2.54 8.72
C ALA A 231 -10.78 -1.45 8.76
N ALA A 232 -10.73 -0.67 9.86
CA ALA A 232 -9.65 0.30 10.02
C ALA A 232 -8.28 -0.34 10.15
N ALA A 233 -8.17 -1.44 10.90
CA ALA A 233 -6.93 -2.20 10.96
C ALA A 233 -6.53 -2.76 9.58
N ALA A 234 -7.49 -3.26 8.80
CA ALA A 234 -7.30 -3.77 7.45
C ALA A 234 -6.94 -2.69 6.43
N SER A 235 -7.41 -1.45 6.61
CA SER A 235 -7.07 -0.31 5.74
C SER A 235 -5.57 -0.01 5.71
N GLY A 236 -4.87 -0.33 6.80
CA GLY A 236 -3.43 -0.14 6.96
C GLY A 236 -3.00 1.25 7.40
N SER A 237 -3.94 2.19 7.65
CA SER A 237 -3.65 3.52 8.19
C SER A 237 -3.67 3.52 9.71
N GLN A 238 -2.57 3.97 10.32
CA GLN A 238 -2.50 4.15 11.78
C GLN A 238 -3.29 5.39 12.21
N HIS A 239 -3.33 6.42 11.36
CA HIS A 239 -4.12 7.62 11.62
C HIS A 239 -5.62 7.27 11.74
N LEU A 240 -6.16 6.55 10.75
CA LEU A 240 -7.56 6.11 10.80
C LEU A 240 -7.86 5.22 12.01
N LYS A 241 -6.93 4.32 12.35
CA LYS A 241 -7.07 3.48 13.54
C LYS A 241 -7.13 4.31 14.83
N GLY A 242 -6.37 5.40 14.90
CA GLY A 242 -6.43 6.35 16.02
C GLY A 242 -7.75 7.11 16.08
N GLU A 243 -8.25 7.58 14.94
CA GLU A 243 -9.52 8.35 14.84
C GLU A 243 -10.74 7.57 15.29
N ILE A 244 -10.75 6.26 15.10
CA ILE A 244 -11.90 5.42 15.48
C ILE A 244 -11.70 4.65 16.79
N SER A 245 -10.63 4.92 17.53
CA SER A 245 -10.28 4.14 18.73
C SER A 245 -11.31 4.21 19.85
N ASP A 246 -12.07 5.29 19.93
CA ASP A 246 -13.13 5.55 20.91
C ASP A 246 -14.56 5.30 20.37
N TRP A 247 -14.68 4.82 19.13
CA TRP A 247 -16.00 4.62 18.51
C TRP A 247 -16.80 3.50 19.17
N SER A 248 -16.13 2.46 19.68
CA SER A 248 -16.81 1.40 20.41
C SER A 248 -17.62 1.95 21.58
N GLU A 249 -17.00 2.79 22.43
CA GLU A 249 -17.66 3.39 23.58
C GLU A 249 -18.81 4.32 23.17
N LYS A 250 -18.65 5.06 22.07
CA LYS A 250 -19.67 5.98 21.55
C LYS A 250 -20.88 5.25 20.94
N ILE A 251 -20.63 4.14 20.24
CA ILE A 251 -21.68 3.28 19.70
C ILE A 251 -22.45 2.61 20.84
N ASP A 252 -21.76 2.13 21.86
CA ASP A 252 -22.39 1.55 23.06
C ASP A 252 -23.21 2.60 23.83
N ALA A 253 -22.85 3.89 23.74
CA ALA A 253 -23.61 5.02 24.26
C ALA A 253 -24.82 5.43 23.39
N GLY A 254 -25.05 4.75 22.24
CA GLY A 254 -26.21 4.93 21.37
C GLY A 254 -25.98 5.83 20.15
N MET A 255 -24.75 6.23 19.86
CA MET A 255 -24.44 6.94 18.59
C MET A 255 -24.41 5.95 17.44
N THR A 256 -24.90 6.39 16.27
CA THR A 256 -24.78 5.57 15.06
C THR A 256 -23.40 5.72 14.42
N PRO A 257 -22.90 4.73 13.70
CA PRO A 257 -21.68 4.90 12.90
C PRO A 257 -21.76 6.04 11.89
N ALA A 258 -22.93 6.30 11.30
CA ALA A 258 -23.14 7.45 10.39
C ALA A 258 -22.93 8.79 11.10
N ASP A 259 -23.39 8.93 12.34
CA ASP A 259 -23.15 10.13 13.14
C ASP A 259 -21.66 10.35 13.40
N LEU A 260 -20.94 9.29 13.77
CA LEU A 260 -19.51 9.33 14.04
C LEU A 260 -18.70 9.66 12.78
N VAL A 261 -19.05 9.06 11.63
CA VAL A 261 -18.43 9.37 10.33
C VAL A 261 -18.64 10.84 9.98
N SER A 262 -19.85 11.38 10.18
CA SER A 262 -20.20 12.77 9.87
C SER A 262 -19.48 13.77 10.77
N GLN A 263 -19.24 13.43 12.03
CA GLN A 263 -18.55 14.29 13.00
C GLN A 263 -17.03 14.27 12.85
N THR A 264 -16.49 13.22 12.23
CA THR A 264 -15.04 13.03 12.12
C THR A 264 -14.50 13.72 10.87
N HIS A 265 -13.66 14.74 11.03
CA HIS A 265 -13.05 15.48 9.92
C HIS A 265 -12.17 14.63 8.98
N TYR A 266 -11.86 13.42 9.38
CA TYR A 266 -11.12 12.51 8.53
C TYR A 266 -11.89 12.11 7.27
N PHE A 267 -13.21 11.94 7.36
CA PHE A 267 -14.04 11.50 6.24
C PHE A 267 -14.48 12.68 5.38
N PRO A 268 -14.34 12.58 4.03
CA PRO A 268 -14.95 13.56 3.12
C PRO A 268 -16.48 13.50 3.19
N GLU A 269 -17.14 14.62 2.89
CA GLU A 269 -18.61 14.72 2.89
C GLU A 269 -19.29 13.63 2.05
N LEU A 270 -18.73 13.30 0.88
CA LEU A 270 -19.29 12.25 0.04
C LEU A 270 -19.28 10.89 0.74
N PHE A 271 -18.20 10.58 1.51
CA PHE A 271 -18.15 9.33 2.28
C PHE A 271 -19.25 9.32 3.34
N ALA A 272 -19.37 10.40 4.11
CA ALA A 272 -20.36 10.52 5.17
C ALA A 272 -21.79 10.42 4.62
N ASN A 273 -22.10 11.15 3.56
CA ASN A 273 -23.43 11.17 2.96
C ASN A 273 -23.85 9.80 2.39
N LEU A 274 -22.94 9.13 1.66
CA LEU A 274 -23.26 7.80 1.11
C LEU A 274 -23.34 6.74 2.19
N TYR A 275 -22.49 6.80 3.22
CA TYR A 275 -22.55 5.89 4.34
C TYR A 275 -23.86 6.05 5.10
N GLN A 276 -24.23 7.29 5.46
CA GLN A 276 -25.48 7.63 6.13
C GLN A 276 -26.70 7.17 5.31
N THR A 277 -26.70 7.44 4.01
CA THR A 277 -27.78 7.00 3.12
C THR A 277 -27.92 5.48 3.11
N GLY A 278 -26.80 4.76 3.07
CA GLY A 278 -26.77 3.29 3.11
C GLY A 278 -27.26 2.73 4.43
N GLU A 279 -26.87 3.34 5.55
CA GLU A 279 -27.31 2.95 6.89
C GLU A 279 -28.82 3.15 7.08
N ILE A 280 -29.35 4.33 6.71
CA ILE A 280 -30.79 4.64 6.82
C ILE A 280 -31.64 3.76 5.90
N SER A 281 -31.18 3.51 4.66
CA SER A 281 -31.93 2.73 3.69
C SER A 281 -31.80 1.21 3.86
N GLY A 282 -30.94 0.73 4.76
CA GLY A 282 -30.61 -0.69 4.90
C GLY A 282 -29.82 -1.27 3.74
N LYS A 283 -29.24 -0.42 2.86
CA LYS A 283 -28.44 -0.80 1.68
C LYS A 283 -26.99 -0.37 1.84
N LEU A 284 -26.43 -0.69 2.99
CA LEU A 284 -25.07 -0.27 3.34
C LEU A 284 -24.03 -0.96 2.44
N ASP A 285 -24.27 -2.21 2.04
CA ASP A 285 -23.47 -2.99 1.10
C ASP A 285 -23.31 -2.28 -0.25
N GLU A 286 -24.43 -1.85 -0.87
CA GLU A 286 -24.40 -1.10 -2.14
C GLU A 286 -23.61 0.21 -1.99
N SER A 287 -23.84 0.94 -0.88
CA SER A 287 -23.15 2.21 -0.60
C SER A 287 -21.66 2.04 -0.40
N LEU A 288 -21.25 1.02 0.35
CA LEU A 288 -19.84 0.70 0.61
C LEU A 288 -19.12 0.24 -0.66
N SER A 289 -19.77 -0.59 -1.48
CA SER A 289 -19.23 -1.00 -2.78
C SER A 289 -19.01 0.20 -3.71
N ARG A 290 -19.97 1.16 -3.77
CA ARG A 290 -19.81 2.41 -4.54
C ARG A 290 -18.68 3.28 -4.00
N LEU A 291 -18.60 3.45 -2.67
CA LEU A 291 -17.52 4.20 -2.01
C LEU A 291 -16.16 3.60 -2.30
N HIS A 292 -16.06 2.27 -2.27
CA HIS A 292 -14.82 1.56 -2.60
C HIS A 292 -14.34 1.90 -4.02
N VAL A 293 -15.21 1.73 -5.02
CA VAL A 293 -14.85 2.00 -6.43
C VAL A 293 -14.52 3.47 -6.65
N TYR A 294 -15.34 4.37 -6.11
CA TYR A 294 -15.13 5.82 -6.24
C TYR A 294 -13.77 6.26 -5.68
N TYR A 295 -13.44 5.84 -4.44
CA TYR A 295 -12.17 6.24 -3.82
C TYR A 295 -10.95 5.51 -4.41
N GLU A 296 -11.13 4.33 -4.98
CA GLU A 296 -10.08 3.66 -5.78
C GLU A 296 -9.73 4.52 -7.00
N GLU A 297 -10.73 4.94 -7.76
CA GLU A 297 -10.54 5.76 -8.97
C GLU A 297 -9.96 7.14 -8.66
N GLU A 298 -10.49 7.84 -7.65
CA GLU A 298 -9.99 9.14 -7.21
C GLU A 298 -8.56 9.06 -6.67
N GLY A 299 -8.24 8.02 -5.92
CA GLY A 299 -6.89 7.76 -5.44
C GLY A 299 -5.89 7.60 -6.59
N PHE A 300 -6.24 6.80 -7.60
CA PHE A 300 -5.40 6.65 -8.78
C PHE A 300 -5.35 7.90 -9.66
N ARG A 301 -6.45 8.68 -9.73
CA ARG A 301 -6.46 9.97 -10.43
C ARG A 301 -5.49 10.95 -9.78
N ALA A 302 -5.55 11.08 -8.46
CA ALA A 302 -4.65 11.94 -7.70
C ALA A 302 -3.18 11.48 -7.80
N LEU A 303 -2.92 10.17 -7.80
CA LEU A 303 -1.59 9.61 -7.98
C LEU A 303 -1.02 9.91 -9.37
N ARG A 304 -1.82 9.73 -10.42
CA ARG A 304 -1.42 10.09 -11.80
C ARG A 304 -1.14 11.60 -11.94
N LEU A 305 -1.92 12.44 -11.27
CA LEU A 305 -1.67 13.87 -11.25
C LEU A 305 -0.34 14.19 -10.55
N PHE A 306 -0.09 13.58 -9.40
CA PHE A 306 1.19 13.72 -8.68
C PHE A 306 2.39 13.31 -9.55
N THR A 307 2.33 12.14 -10.19
CA THR A 307 3.42 11.69 -11.07
C THR A 307 3.64 12.63 -12.25
N ARG A 308 2.58 13.17 -12.85
CA ARG A 308 2.67 14.14 -13.95
C ARG A 308 3.32 15.44 -13.52
N VAL A 309 2.91 16.00 -12.36
CA VAL A 309 3.49 17.23 -11.81
C VAL A 309 4.96 17.01 -11.45
N MET A 310 5.29 15.91 -10.79
CA MET A 310 6.67 15.58 -10.42
C MET A 310 7.58 15.43 -11.65
N ASN A 311 7.13 14.71 -12.67
CA ASN A 311 7.87 14.58 -13.91
C ASN A 311 8.05 15.96 -14.60
N GLY A 312 7.00 16.79 -14.63
CA GLY A 312 7.09 18.16 -15.18
C GLY A 312 8.11 19.02 -14.44
N LEU A 313 8.16 18.96 -13.11
CA LEU A 313 9.15 19.67 -12.30
C LEU A 313 10.58 19.18 -12.58
N ILE A 314 10.78 17.87 -12.67
CA ILE A 314 12.10 17.28 -12.97
C ILE A 314 12.55 17.74 -14.36
N TYR A 315 11.71 17.63 -15.41
CA TYR A 315 12.04 18.08 -16.75
C TYR A 315 12.30 19.58 -16.80
N GLY A 316 11.46 20.40 -16.15
CA GLY A 316 11.67 21.84 -16.05
C GLY A 316 13.03 22.20 -15.43
N THR A 317 13.41 21.49 -14.37
CA THR A 317 14.73 21.69 -13.74
C THR A 317 15.87 21.31 -14.67
N VAL A 318 15.76 20.19 -15.41
CA VAL A 318 16.76 19.79 -16.39
C VAL A 318 16.94 20.87 -17.46
N VAL A 319 15.82 21.35 -18.04
CA VAL A 319 15.85 22.40 -19.07
C VAL A 319 16.48 23.68 -18.53
N ALA A 320 16.11 24.11 -17.34
CA ALA A 320 16.67 25.32 -16.70
C ALA A 320 18.18 25.21 -16.47
N VAL A 321 18.66 24.05 -16.01
CA VAL A 321 20.08 23.80 -15.79
C VAL A 321 20.86 23.77 -17.09
N VAL A 322 20.34 23.13 -18.13
CA VAL A 322 20.96 23.09 -19.45
C VAL A 322 21.05 24.51 -20.04
N ALA A 323 19.95 25.26 -19.97
CA ALA A 323 19.93 26.66 -20.44
C ALA A 323 20.96 27.53 -19.67
N TYR A 324 21.01 27.41 -18.36
CA TYR A 324 22.01 28.12 -17.55
C TYR A 324 23.45 27.77 -17.95
N ASN A 325 23.77 26.49 -18.18
CA ASN A 325 25.10 26.09 -18.61
C ASN A 325 25.46 26.61 -20.03
N ILE A 326 24.50 26.62 -20.95
CA ILE A 326 24.70 27.18 -22.27
C ILE A 326 24.99 28.69 -22.19
N ILE A 327 24.18 29.44 -21.45
CA ILE A 327 24.39 30.88 -21.24
C ILE A 327 25.77 31.15 -20.61
N LYS A 328 26.13 30.41 -19.57
CA LYS A 328 27.41 30.53 -18.89
C LYS A 328 28.60 30.24 -19.84
N PHE A 329 28.46 29.21 -20.69
CA PHE A 329 29.48 28.87 -21.67
C PHE A 329 29.72 30.04 -22.64
N TRP A 330 28.66 30.58 -23.25
CA TRP A 330 28.74 31.67 -24.18
C TRP A 330 29.24 32.96 -23.55
N THR A 331 28.79 33.30 -22.31
CA THR A 331 29.29 34.50 -21.62
C THR A 331 30.80 34.41 -21.34
N ASN A 332 31.26 33.23 -20.90
CA ASN A 332 32.71 33.03 -20.68
C ASN A 332 33.52 33.07 -21.97
N TYR A 333 32.97 32.46 -23.04
CA TYR A 333 33.62 32.49 -24.34
C TYR A 333 33.79 33.92 -24.88
N TYR A 334 32.72 34.72 -24.83
CA TYR A 334 32.80 36.13 -25.27
C TYR A 334 33.72 36.97 -24.36
N ALA A 335 33.67 36.75 -23.04
CA ALA A 335 34.58 37.44 -22.13
C ALA A 335 36.06 37.15 -22.42
N THR A 336 36.38 35.89 -22.73
CA THR A 336 37.77 35.50 -23.09
C THR A 336 38.17 36.03 -24.47
N ALA A 337 37.25 35.96 -25.44
CA ALA A 337 37.51 36.45 -26.81
C ALA A 337 37.68 37.99 -26.89
N MET A 338 36.91 38.73 -26.06
CA MET A 338 37.04 40.22 -26.00
C MET A 338 38.13 40.70 -25.06
N GLY A 339 38.53 39.89 -24.06
CA GLY A 339 39.65 40.24 -23.16
C GLY A 339 41.03 39.95 -23.72
N SER A 340 41.10 39.34 -24.94
CA SER A 340 42.36 39.08 -25.65
C SER A 340 42.63 40.14 -26.75
N VAL A 341 41.86 41.21 -26.81
CA VAL A 341 42.08 42.42 -27.63
C VAL A 341 42.47 43.56 -26.71
#